data_fac32b48f57cc2eb86c2127a59757ba5
#
_entry.id   fac32b48f57cc2eb86c2127a59757ba5
#
_cell.length_a   1.000
_cell.length_b   1.000
_cell.length_c   1.000
_cell.angle_alpha   90.00
_cell.angle_beta   90.00
_cell.angle_gamma   90.00
#
_symmetry.space_group_name_H-M   'P 1'
#
loop_
_entity.id
_entity.type
_entity.pdbx_description
1 polymer ?
#
loop_
_entity_poly.entity_id
_entity_poly.type
_entity_poly.pdbx_seq_one_letter_code
_entity_poly.pdbx_strand_id
1 'polypeptide(L)'
;STFENIVFKKIESKYPKDWAEAFIDKNRNGYFISSKSEIRDANWGTFELEDINVFKTKKQAESSLAYAQLTQLMALPCYNGDWKPDWNDDEETKYVIRRVNYLVEKDYYSSIYHPISFKSSEICDIFYTKYMDLLKDYFEIR
;
A
#
# COMPACT_ATOMS: atom_id res chain seq x y z
N SER A 1 8.06 -36.56 -12.53
CA SER A 1 7.23 -37.77 -12.44
C SER A 1 5.76 -37.45 -12.34
N THR A 2 4.93 -38.43 -12.57
CA THR A 2 3.48 -38.29 -12.45
C THR A 2 3.05 -37.92 -11.02
N PHE A 3 3.72 -38.48 -10.03
CA PHE A 3 3.47 -38.19 -8.63
C PHE A 3 3.81 -36.71 -8.29
N GLU A 4 4.92 -36.22 -8.75
CA GLU A 4 5.35 -34.83 -8.56
C GLU A 4 4.35 -33.86 -9.21
N ASN A 5 3.87 -34.19 -10.40
CA ASN A 5 2.87 -33.37 -11.10
C ASN A 5 1.54 -33.31 -10.34
N ILE A 6 1.12 -34.42 -9.73
CA ILE A 6 -0.12 -34.48 -8.94
C ILE A 6 0.04 -33.63 -7.68
N VAL A 7 1.17 -33.73 -6.99
CA VAL A 7 1.44 -32.92 -5.79
C VAL A 7 1.48 -31.44 -6.14
N PHE A 8 2.14 -31.07 -7.23
CA PHE A 8 2.21 -29.69 -7.71
C PHE A 8 0.83 -29.12 -8.02
N LYS A 9 -0.02 -29.89 -8.72
CA LYS A 9 -1.40 -29.47 -9.02
C LYS A 9 -2.24 -29.28 -7.78
N LYS A 10 -2.07 -30.08 -6.74
CA LYS A 10 -2.77 -29.91 -5.46
C LYS A 10 -2.34 -28.64 -4.76
N ILE A 11 -1.07 -28.31 -4.81
CA ILE A 11 -0.56 -27.05 -4.24
C ILE A 11 -1.13 -25.85 -5.00
N GLU A 12 -1.10 -25.88 -6.34
CA GLU A 12 -1.66 -24.79 -7.15
C GLU A 12 -3.15 -24.58 -6.91
N SER A 13 -3.94 -25.64 -6.78
CA SER A 13 -5.39 -25.52 -6.55
C SER A 13 -5.72 -24.90 -5.18
N LYS A 14 -4.81 -25.02 -4.20
CA LYS A 14 -4.97 -24.42 -2.88
C LYS A 14 -4.71 -22.90 -2.90
N TYR A 15 -3.85 -22.44 -3.79
CA TYR A 15 -3.44 -21.03 -3.86
C TYR A 15 -4.01 -20.38 -5.13
N PRO A 16 -4.80 -19.28 -4.99
CA PRO A 16 -5.30 -18.56 -6.16
C PRO A 16 -4.14 -18.08 -7.03
N LYS A 17 -4.31 -18.15 -8.34
CA LYS A 17 -3.28 -17.67 -9.26
C LYS A 17 -3.22 -16.15 -9.36
N ASP A 18 -4.34 -15.47 -9.05
CA ASP A 18 -4.43 -14.02 -9.10
C ASP A 18 -5.56 -13.51 -8.19
N TRP A 19 -5.69 -12.21 -8.11
CA TRP A 19 -6.68 -11.55 -7.28
C TRP A 19 -8.12 -11.93 -7.70
N ALA A 20 -8.39 -11.94 -9.00
CA ALA A 20 -9.73 -12.23 -9.51
C ALA A 20 -10.20 -13.63 -9.11
N GLU A 21 -9.33 -14.63 -9.25
CA GLU A 21 -9.63 -16.00 -8.84
C GLU A 21 -9.92 -16.08 -7.34
N ALA A 22 -9.18 -15.32 -6.54
CA ALA A 22 -9.35 -15.34 -5.09
C ALA A 22 -10.67 -14.69 -4.65
N PHE A 23 -11.12 -13.63 -5.32
CA PHE A 23 -12.11 -12.72 -4.76
C PHE A 23 -13.33 -12.44 -5.64
N ILE A 24 -13.24 -12.57 -6.95
CA ILE A 24 -14.39 -12.30 -7.83
C ILE A 24 -15.52 -13.31 -7.53
N ASP A 25 -16.75 -12.81 -7.51
CA ASP A 25 -17.96 -13.58 -7.24
C ASP A 25 -17.97 -14.28 -5.87
N LYS A 26 -17.14 -13.81 -4.93
CA LYS A 26 -17.15 -14.34 -3.56
C LYS A 26 -17.91 -13.38 -2.64
N ASN A 27 -18.71 -13.96 -1.76
CA ASN A 27 -19.28 -13.20 -0.66
C ASN A 27 -18.18 -12.91 0.35
N ARG A 28 -17.90 -11.62 0.55
CA ARG A 28 -16.82 -11.19 1.44
C ARG A 28 -17.35 -10.23 2.49
N ASN A 29 -17.01 -10.52 3.72
CA ASN A 29 -17.18 -9.60 4.83
C ASN A 29 -15.88 -8.87 5.07
N GLY A 30 -15.94 -7.60 5.41
CA GLY A 30 -14.76 -6.81 5.67
C GLY A 30 -15.04 -5.33 5.49
N TYR A 31 -14.08 -4.61 4.94
CA TYR A 31 -14.12 -3.17 4.81
C TYR A 31 -13.72 -2.75 3.40
N PHE A 32 -14.34 -1.71 2.89
CA PHE A 32 -14.00 -1.17 1.59
C PHE A 32 -13.86 0.36 1.64
N ILE A 33 -13.20 0.89 0.65
CA ILE A 33 -13.02 2.34 0.50
C ILE A 33 -14.10 2.85 -0.45
N SER A 34 -14.97 3.74 0.03
CA SER A 34 -16.04 4.30 -0.78
C SER A 34 -15.52 5.34 -1.78
N SER A 35 -16.39 5.72 -2.73
CA SER A 35 -16.08 6.79 -3.69
C SER A 35 -15.83 8.15 -3.04
N LYS A 36 -16.21 8.30 -1.78
CA LYS A 36 -15.95 9.51 -0.98
C LYS A 36 -14.72 9.40 -0.08
N SER A 37 -13.88 8.38 -0.31
CA SER A 37 -12.69 8.11 0.50
C SER A 37 -13.01 7.83 1.97
N GLU A 38 -14.09 7.11 2.21
CA GLU A 38 -14.50 6.68 3.54
C GLU A 38 -14.34 5.16 3.67
N ILE A 39 -13.95 4.71 4.86
CA ILE A 39 -13.88 3.27 5.16
C ILE A 39 -15.27 2.82 5.62
N ARG A 40 -15.83 1.85 4.93
CA ARG A 40 -17.16 1.32 5.21
C ARG A 40 -17.16 -0.18 5.37
N ASP A 41 -18.11 -0.68 6.16
CA ASP A 41 -18.36 -2.11 6.30
C ASP A 41 -18.90 -2.68 4.99
N ALA A 42 -18.31 -3.80 4.57
CA ALA A 42 -18.78 -4.58 3.43
C ALA A 42 -19.66 -5.73 3.92
N ASN A 43 -20.64 -5.42 4.79
CA ASN A 43 -21.53 -6.44 5.30
C ASN A 43 -22.59 -6.81 4.26
N TRP A 44 -23.15 -7.99 4.45
CA TRP A 44 -24.24 -8.51 3.61
C TRP A 44 -25.31 -7.43 3.36
N GLY A 45 -25.90 -7.45 2.18
CA GLY A 45 -26.89 -6.46 1.77
C GLY A 45 -26.36 -5.37 0.86
N THR A 46 -25.06 -5.28 0.66
CA THR A 46 -24.43 -4.37 -0.30
C THR A 46 -24.12 -5.18 -1.56
N PHE A 47 -25.12 -5.37 -2.39
CA PHE A 47 -25.06 -6.25 -3.56
C PHE A 47 -24.09 -5.78 -4.65
N GLU A 48 -23.64 -4.55 -4.55
CA GLU A 48 -22.79 -3.90 -5.55
C GLU A 48 -21.30 -4.09 -5.25
N LEU A 49 -20.96 -4.94 -4.26
CA LEU A 49 -19.57 -5.10 -3.80
C LEU A 49 -18.79 -6.17 -4.54
N GLU A 50 -19.36 -6.82 -5.54
CA GLU A 50 -18.69 -7.90 -6.25
C GLU A 50 -17.39 -7.46 -6.89
N ASP A 51 -17.35 -6.22 -7.39
CA ASP A 51 -16.19 -5.66 -8.08
C ASP A 51 -15.37 -4.69 -7.22
N ILE A 52 -15.62 -4.64 -5.92
CA ILE A 52 -14.97 -3.71 -5.01
C ILE A 52 -13.87 -4.44 -4.23
N ASN A 53 -12.79 -3.72 -3.98
CA ASN A 53 -11.73 -4.22 -3.12
C ASN A 53 -12.19 -4.22 -1.66
N VAL A 54 -12.32 -5.40 -1.10
CA VAL A 54 -12.74 -5.60 0.29
C VAL A 54 -11.55 -6.10 1.09
N PHE A 55 -11.23 -5.39 2.15
CA PHE A 55 -10.12 -5.71 3.05
C PHE A 55 -10.65 -6.50 4.24
N LYS A 56 -9.84 -7.44 4.71
CA LYS A 56 -10.23 -8.29 5.84
C LYS A 56 -10.38 -7.48 7.13
N THR A 57 -9.54 -6.47 7.33
CA THR A 57 -9.55 -5.66 8.54
C THR A 57 -9.70 -4.18 8.22
N LYS A 58 -10.24 -3.42 9.17
CA LYS A 58 -10.35 -1.97 9.07
C LYS A 58 -8.97 -1.31 8.93
N LYS A 59 -7.98 -1.79 9.66
CA LYS A 59 -6.59 -1.29 9.57
C LYS A 59 -6.00 -1.45 8.18
N GLN A 60 -6.26 -2.59 7.52
CA GLN A 60 -5.80 -2.79 6.15
C GLN A 60 -6.44 -1.79 5.19
N ALA A 61 -7.74 -1.53 5.34
CA ALA A 61 -8.45 -0.56 4.51
C ALA A 61 -7.91 0.86 4.76
N GLU A 62 -7.72 1.24 6.02
CA GLU A 62 -7.14 2.53 6.40
C GLU A 62 -5.73 2.70 5.83
N SER A 63 -4.90 1.67 5.94
CA SER A 63 -3.54 1.68 5.40
C SER A 63 -3.53 1.87 3.88
N SER A 64 -4.40 1.17 3.18
CA SER A 64 -4.49 1.26 1.72
C SER A 64 -5.00 2.63 1.26
N LEU A 65 -5.99 3.19 1.94
CA LEU A 65 -6.47 4.53 1.67
C LEU A 65 -5.37 5.57 1.93
N ALA A 66 -4.68 5.44 3.06
CA ALA A 66 -3.57 6.34 3.41
C ALA A 66 -2.48 6.31 2.34
N TYR A 67 -2.11 5.14 1.84
CA TYR A 67 -1.11 5.03 0.80
C TYR A 67 -1.56 5.71 -0.50
N ALA A 68 -2.81 5.51 -0.90
CA ALA A 68 -3.36 6.18 -2.07
C ALA A 68 -3.30 7.70 -1.93
N GLN A 69 -3.61 8.22 -0.75
CA GLN A 69 -3.55 9.66 -0.48
C GLN A 69 -2.12 10.18 -0.38
N LEU A 70 -1.23 9.43 0.25
CA LEU A 70 0.20 9.78 0.34
C LEU A 70 0.83 9.88 -1.06
N THR A 71 0.55 8.94 -1.96
CA THR A 71 1.10 8.99 -3.32
C THR A 71 0.64 10.22 -4.08
N GLN A 72 -0.62 10.61 -3.91
CA GLN A 72 -1.16 11.83 -4.54
C GLN A 72 -0.48 13.08 -3.98
N LEU A 73 -0.29 13.13 -2.67
CA LEU A 73 0.39 14.25 -2.02
C LEU A 73 1.85 14.35 -2.47
N MET A 74 2.57 13.22 -2.54
CA MET A 74 3.96 13.21 -2.99
C MET A 74 4.13 13.76 -4.40
N ALA A 75 3.15 13.57 -5.26
CA ALA A 75 3.18 14.04 -6.64
C ALA A 75 2.88 15.54 -6.81
N LEU A 76 2.49 16.23 -5.74
CA LEU A 76 2.27 17.68 -5.82
C LEU A 76 3.57 18.42 -6.18
N PRO A 77 3.46 19.54 -6.94
CA PRO A 77 4.65 20.31 -7.31
C PRO A 77 5.51 20.80 -6.13
N CYS A 78 4.90 21.02 -4.97
CA CYS A 78 5.64 21.44 -3.77
C CYS A 78 6.44 20.31 -3.13
N TYR A 79 6.19 19.07 -3.51
CA TYR A 79 6.97 17.91 -3.08
C TYR A 79 7.79 17.37 -4.25
N ASN A 80 7.49 16.17 -4.72
CA ASN A 80 8.28 15.59 -5.80
C ASN A 80 7.94 16.14 -7.20
N GLY A 81 6.68 16.57 -7.43
CA GLY A 81 6.25 16.95 -8.76
C GLY A 81 6.44 15.80 -9.75
N ASP A 82 7.16 16.07 -10.84
CA ASP A 82 7.46 15.06 -11.87
C ASP A 82 8.69 14.22 -11.56
N TRP A 83 9.39 14.50 -10.46
CA TRP A 83 10.56 13.72 -10.08
C TRP A 83 10.18 12.28 -9.73
N LYS A 84 10.97 11.35 -10.25
CA LYS A 84 10.86 9.93 -9.90
C LYS A 84 12.24 9.42 -9.48
N PRO A 85 12.31 8.64 -8.40
CA PRO A 85 13.59 8.10 -7.95
C PRO A 85 14.12 7.06 -8.94
N ASP A 86 15.42 7.13 -9.23
CA ASP A 86 16.11 6.08 -9.98
C ASP A 86 16.88 5.19 -9.01
N TRP A 87 16.31 4.04 -8.73
CA TRP A 87 16.89 3.08 -7.76
C TRP A 87 18.07 2.30 -8.32
N ASN A 88 18.38 2.49 -9.60
CA ASN A 88 19.60 1.95 -10.22
C ASN A 88 20.76 2.94 -10.20
N ASP A 89 20.52 4.18 -9.80
CA ASP A 89 21.55 5.21 -9.68
C ASP A 89 22.06 5.31 -8.24
N ASP A 90 23.23 4.74 -7.98
CA ASP A 90 23.86 4.73 -6.66
C ASP A 90 24.30 6.12 -6.19
N GLU A 91 24.39 7.08 -7.10
CA GLU A 91 24.82 8.43 -6.76
C GLU A 91 23.66 9.37 -6.45
N GLU A 92 22.45 8.98 -6.83
CA GLU A 92 21.24 9.74 -6.46
C GLU A 92 20.76 9.31 -5.07
N THR A 93 20.88 10.23 -4.10
CA THR A 93 20.34 10.02 -2.76
C THR A 93 18.84 10.24 -2.75
N LYS A 94 18.08 9.28 -2.25
CA LYS A 94 16.65 9.40 -2.03
C LYS A 94 16.40 9.49 -0.53
N TYR A 95 15.61 10.48 -0.15
CA TYR A 95 15.23 10.66 1.25
C TYR A 95 13.91 9.98 1.48
N VAL A 96 13.84 9.07 2.45
CA VAL A 96 12.72 8.16 2.61
C VAL A 96 12.07 8.29 3.97
N ILE A 97 10.80 7.88 4.04
CA ILE A 97 10.08 7.70 5.29
C ILE A 97 9.76 6.22 5.39
N ARG A 98 10.16 5.60 6.50
CA ARG A 98 10.01 4.16 6.69
C ARG A 98 9.55 3.84 8.11
N ARG A 99 9.06 2.63 8.29
CA ARG A 99 8.75 2.09 9.60
C ARG A 99 9.92 1.30 10.14
N VAL A 100 10.32 1.58 11.38
CA VAL A 100 11.28 0.78 12.14
C VAL A 100 10.62 0.42 13.46
N ASN A 101 10.32 -0.87 13.66
CA ASN A 101 9.52 -1.34 14.79
C ASN A 101 8.19 -0.59 14.87
N TYR A 102 7.94 0.19 15.91
CA TYR A 102 6.71 0.98 16.08
C TYR A 102 6.91 2.47 15.80
N LEU A 103 7.98 2.82 15.09
CA LEU A 103 8.32 4.20 14.81
C LEU A 103 8.28 4.49 13.32
N VAL A 104 7.82 5.69 12.98
CA VAL A 104 7.96 6.26 11.65
C VAL A 104 9.23 7.09 11.65
N GLU A 105 10.18 6.74 10.78
CA GLU A 105 11.51 7.36 10.76
C GLU A 105 11.85 7.89 9.37
N LYS A 106 12.66 8.94 9.35
CA LYS A 106 13.30 9.45 8.13
C LYS A 106 14.68 8.81 7.99
N ASP A 107 15.03 8.49 6.74
CA ASP A 107 16.34 7.93 6.41
C ASP A 107 16.70 8.32 4.98
N TYR A 108 17.82 7.83 4.48
CA TYR A 108 18.23 8.06 3.09
C TYR A 108 18.89 6.81 2.52
N TYR A 109 18.65 6.57 1.23
CA TYR A 109 19.18 5.42 0.51
C TYR A 109 19.43 5.80 -0.94
N SER A 110 20.36 5.11 -1.57
CA SER A 110 20.63 5.31 -3.00
C SER A 110 20.04 4.19 -3.85
N SER A 111 20.13 2.94 -3.42
CA SER A 111 19.73 1.79 -4.22
C SER A 111 18.79 0.81 -3.51
N ILE A 112 18.40 1.09 -2.27
CA ILE A 112 17.43 0.27 -1.54
C ILE A 112 16.06 0.91 -1.65
N TYR A 113 15.16 0.28 -2.39
CA TYR A 113 13.82 0.78 -2.69
C TYR A 113 12.99 1.02 -1.44
N HIS A 114 12.34 2.18 -1.41
CA HIS A 114 11.30 2.54 -0.45
C HIS A 114 10.15 3.24 -1.18
N PRO A 115 8.89 2.90 -0.86
CA PRO A 115 7.74 3.47 -1.58
C PRO A 115 7.50 4.95 -1.30
N ILE A 116 7.95 5.45 -0.13
CA ILE A 116 7.79 6.86 0.24
C ILE A 116 9.15 7.51 0.20
N SER A 117 9.44 8.21 -0.89
CA SER A 117 10.74 8.79 -1.14
C SER A 117 10.63 10.19 -1.73
N PHE A 118 11.67 11.00 -1.50
CA PHE A 118 11.69 12.42 -1.84
C PHE A 118 13.05 12.80 -2.43
N LYS A 119 13.02 13.82 -3.28
CA LYS A 119 14.21 14.33 -3.96
C LYS A 119 15.14 15.13 -3.07
N SER A 120 14.65 15.62 -1.92
CA SER A 120 15.49 16.41 -0.99
C SER A 120 15.12 16.13 0.46
N SER A 121 16.08 16.35 1.34
CA SER A 121 15.91 16.22 2.79
C SER A 121 14.86 17.21 3.32
N GLU A 122 14.87 18.44 2.82
CA GLU A 122 13.93 19.47 3.24
C GLU A 122 12.48 19.08 2.95
N ILE A 123 12.21 18.62 1.73
CA ILE A 123 10.87 18.18 1.31
C ILE A 123 10.42 16.98 2.15
N CYS A 124 11.32 16.03 2.39
CA CYS A 124 11.04 14.87 3.24
C CYS A 124 10.65 15.30 4.66
N ASP A 125 11.38 16.24 5.25
CA ASP A 125 11.11 16.73 6.59
C ASP A 125 9.75 17.41 6.69
N ILE A 126 9.40 18.22 5.71
CA ILE A 126 8.10 18.91 5.67
C ILE A 126 6.96 17.89 5.57
N PHE A 127 7.09 16.94 4.65
CA PHE A 127 6.09 15.89 4.44
C PHE A 127 5.91 15.03 5.69
N TYR A 128 7.00 14.61 6.29
CA TYR A 128 7.01 13.82 7.52
C TYR A 128 6.24 14.52 8.64
N THR A 129 6.50 15.79 8.84
CA THR A 129 5.84 16.57 9.89
C THR A 129 4.36 16.79 9.59
N LYS A 130 4.05 17.12 8.35
CA LYS A 130 2.70 17.51 7.96
C LYS A 130 1.71 16.34 7.91
N TYR A 131 2.16 15.19 7.46
CA TYR A 131 1.29 14.05 7.18
C TYR A 131 1.57 12.85 8.09
N MET A 132 2.03 13.11 9.31
CA MET A 132 2.35 12.03 10.26
C MET A 132 1.15 11.13 10.54
N ASP A 133 -0.07 11.65 10.57
CA ASP A 133 -1.27 10.84 10.81
C ASP A 133 -1.51 9.85 9.67
N LEU A 134 -1.39 10.29 8.43
CA LEU A 134 -1.49 9.40 7.27
C LEU A 134 -0.36 8.37 7.22
N LEU A 135 0.84 8.79 7.59
CA LEU A 135 1.99 7.88 7.65
C LEU A 135 1.77 6.78 8.68
N LYS A 136 1.26 7.13 9.85
CA LYS A 136 0.92 6.14 10.89
C LYS A 136 -0.17 5.18 10.44
N ASP A 137 -1.19 5.68 9.76
CA ASP A 137 -2.24 4.83 9.20
C ASP A 137 -1.67 3.86 8.16
N TYR A 138 -0.85 4.36 7.24
CA TYR A 138 -0.20 3.54 6.22
C TYR A 138 0.67 2.44 6.84
N PHE A 139 1.49 2.79 7.82
CA PHE A 139 2.38 1.86 8.48
C PHE A 139 1.70 1.02 9.57
N GLU A 140 0.40 1.21 9.79
CA GLU A 140 -0.40 0.48 10.79
C GLU A 140 0.18 0.60 12.22
N ILE A 141 0.58 1.81 12.60
CA ILE A 141 1.22 2.06 13.91
C ILE A 141 0.22 2.53 14.96
N ARG A 142 -1.00 2.77 14.60
CA ARG A 142 -2.04 3.17 15.56
C ARG A 142 -2.71 1.99 16.24
#